data_1255d15dc52e148f9a665cf80a9d6bb7
#
_entry.id   1255d15dc52e148f9a665cf80a9d6bb7
#
_cell.length_a   1.000
_cell.length_b   1.000
_cell.length_c   1.000
_cell.angle_alpha   90.00
_cell.angle_beta   90.00
_cell.angle_gamma   90.00
#
_symmetry.space_group_name_H-M   'P 1'
#
loop_
_entity.id
_entity.type
_entity.pdbx_description
1 polymer ?
#
loop_
_entity_poly.entity_id
_entity_poly.type
_entity_poly.pdbx_seq_one_letter_code
_entity_poly.pdbx_strand_id
1 'polypeptide(L)'
;PGYTEETLVRLLFERLGQDPRNDHIVYVTGVVSGPRFSSWLFPGVAETLTTLSEAGLYMGIIANTHVPGWVMDRNFRGVNLLHHFSTRIYSGDEAIEKPDAEIFRIAEAESQMAGKRLIYIGDRVDKDVAGAEAAGWDSILFRSSESTSEGRATFEIDHWAELPDILA
;
A
#
# COMPACT_ATOMS: atom_id res chain seq x y z
N PRO A 1 -3.28 -15.24 10.20
CA PRO A 1 -2.71 -15.19 8.87
C PRO A 1 -3.82 -15.07 7.85
N GLY A 2 -3.85 -13.93 7.14
CA GLY A 2 -4.81 -13.69 6.08
C GLY A 2 -4.54 -14.61 4.89
N TYR A 3 -5.59 -15.04 4.21
CA TYR A 3 -5.46 -15.77 2.96
C TYR A 3 -5.28 -14.76 1.81
N THR A 4 -4.32 -15.02 0.92
CA THR A 4 -4.24 -14.27 -0.34
C THR A 4 -5.42 -14.66 -1.25
N GLU A 5 -5.75 -13.81 -2.22
CA GLU A 5 -6.78 -14.16 -3.22
C GLU A 5 -6.41 -15.40 -4.03
N GLU A 6 -5.13 -15.63 -4.32
CA GLU A 6 -4.68 -16.88 -4.95
C GLU A 6 -5.00 -18.09 -4.08
N THR A 7 -4.78 -17.99 -2.77
CA THR A 7 -5.14 -19.07 -1.83
C THR A 7 -6.63 -19.34 -1.85
N LEU A 8 -7.46 -18.30 -1.85
CA LEU A 8 -8.92 -18.44 -1.92
C LEU A 8 -9.38 -19.07 -3.24
N VAL A 9 -8.78 -18.65 -4.36
CA VAL A 9 -9.07 -19.22 -5.68
C VAL A 9 -8.68 -20.70 -5.71
N ARG A 10 -7.52 -21.07 -5.16
CA ARG A 10 -7.07 -22.47 -5.07
C ARG A 10 -8.05 -23.31 -4.25
N LEU A 11 -8.43 -22.84 -3.06
CA LEU A 11 -9.41 -23.51 -2.20
C LEU A 11 -10.78 -23.68 -2.89
N LEU A 12 -11.19 -22.73 -3.71
CA LEU A 12 -12.40 -22.83 -4.50
C LEU A 12 -12.32 -24.00 -5.51
N PHE A 13 -11.22 -24.11 -6.26
CA PHE A 13 -11.02 -25.23 -7.18
C PHE A 13 -10.99 -26.56 -6.46
N GLU A 14 -10.27 -26.65 -5.34
CA GLU A 14 -10.23 -27.87 -4.51
C GLU A 14 -11.63 -28.28 -4.03
N ARG A 15 -12.44 -27.32 -3.60
CA ARG A 15 -13.82 -27.57 -3.15
C ARG A 15 -14.75 -28.02 -4.28
N LEU A 16 -14.45 -27.64 -5.50
CA LEU A 16 -15.14 -28.09 -6.71
C LEU A 16 -14.59 -29.43 -7.24
N GLY A 17 -13.66 -30.08 -6.52
CA GLY A 17 -13.03 -31.32 -6.93
C GLY A 17 -12.13 -31.18 -8.17
N GLN A 18 -11.63 -29.98 -8.42
CA GLN A 18 -10.74 -29.66 -9.52
C GLN A 18 -9.31 -29.53 -9.01
N ASP A 19 -8.34 -29.97 -9.78
CA ASP A 19 -6.90 -29.73 -9.54
C ASP A 19 -6.42 -28.64 -10.54
N PRO A 20 -6.39 -27.36 -10.11
CA PRO A 20 -6.06 -26.28 -11.01
C PRO A 20 -4.54 -26.22 -11.25
N ARG A 21 -4.14 -26.05 -12.49
CA ARG A 21 -2.77 -25.65 -12.81
C ARG A 21 -2.52 -24.22 -12.35
N ASN A 22 -1.27 -23.87 -12.09
CA ASN A 22 -0.91 -22.53 -11.61
C ASN A 22 -1.35 -21.42 -12.57
N ASP A 23 -1.31 -21.64 -13.89
CA ASP A 23 -1.79 -20.66 -14.87
C ASP A 23 -3.30 -20.39 -14.76
N HIS A 24 -4.11 -21.40 -14.39
CA HIS A 24 -5.53 -21.21 -14.10
C HIS A 24 -5.74 -20.34 -12.84
N ILE A 25 -4.96 -20.60 -11.79
CA ILE A 25 -5.03 -19.80 -10.55
C ILE A 25 -4.67 -18.34 -10.86
N VAL A 26 -3.55 -18.10 -11.53
CA VAL A 26 -3.12 -16.75 -11.93
C VAL A 26 -4.18 -16.05 -12.78
N TYR A 27 -4.74 -16.75 -13.76
CA TYR A 27 -5.78 -16.19 -14.64
C TYR A 27 -7.03 -15.79 -13.85
N VAL A 28 -7.57 -16.71 -13.03
CA VAL A 28 -8.81 -16.46 -12.26
C VAL A 28 -8.58 -15.36 -11.23
N THR A 29 -7.46 -15.40 -10.49
CA THR A 29 -7.09 -14.34 -9.56
C THR A 29 -7.01 -12.99 -10.28
N GLY A 30 -6.36 -12.95 -11.43
CA GLY A 30 -6.25 -11.74 -12.23
C GLY A 30 -7.59 -11.21 -12.74
N VAL A 31 -8.58 -12.06 -12.97
CA VAL A 31 -9.94 -11.66 -13.36
C VAL A 31 -10.74 -11.16 -12.17
N VAL A 32 -10.69 -11.88 -11.05
CA VAL A 32 -11.44 -11.54 -9.83
C VAL A 32 -10.92 -10.25 -9.21
N SER A 33 -9.60 -10.10 -9.13
CA SER A 33 -8.91 -8.92 -8.61
C SER A 33 -8.74 -7.81 -9.64
N GLY A 34 -9.47 -7.89 -10.76
CA GLY A 34 -9.29 -7.05 -11.94
C GLY A 34 -9.15 -5.55 -11.67
N PRO A 35 -8.61 -4.80 -12.60
CA PRO A 35 -8.24 -3.41 -12.39
C PRO A 35 -9.46 -2.57 -12.02
N ARG A 36 -9.40 -1.99 -10.83
CA ARG A 36 -10.32 -0.95 -10.38
C ARG A 36 -9.65 0.40 -10.64
N PHE A 37 -9.70 0.84 -11.89
CA PHE A 37 -9.00 2.05 -12.33
C PHE A 37 -9.42 3.30 -11.54
N SER A 38 -9.19 4.43 -12.01
CA SER A 38 -9.30 5.81 -11.49
C SER A 38 -10.20 6.10 -10.25
N SER A 39 -11.20 5.27 -9.95
CA SER A 39 -12.03 5.39 -8.74
C SER A 39 -11.30 5.05 -7.43
N TRP A 40 -10.08 4.57 -7.50
CA TRP A 40 -9.23 4.29 -6.35
C TRP A 40 -8.48 5.50 -5.84
N LEU A 41 -8.23 6.44 -6.72
CA LEU A 41 -7.34 7.54 -6.41
C LEU A 41 -8.15 8.69 -5.83
N PHE A 42 -7.68 9.17 -4.69
CA PHE A 42 -8.14 10.46 -4.20
C PHE A 42 -7.72 11.57 -5.16
N PRO A 43 -8.51 12.66 -5.26
CA PRO A 43 -8.13 13.79 -6.09
C PRO A 43 -6.74 14.34 -5.74
N GLY A 44 -5.94 14.66 -6.75
CA GLY A 44 -4.62 15.25 -6.58
C GLY A 44 -3.47 14.26 -6.32
N VAL A 45 -3.76 12.97 -6.12
CA VAL A 45 -2.70 11.97 -5.83
C VAL A 45 -1.67 11.90 -6.94
N ALA A 46 -2.09 11.77 -8.20
CA ALA A 46 -1.17 11.58 -9.31
C ALA A 46 -0.25 12.78 -9.52
N GLU A 47 -0.80 13.98 -9.45
CA GLU A 47 -0.06 15.23 -9.55
C GLU A 47 0.94 15.40 -8.41
N THR A 48 0.50 15.10 -7.18
CA THR A 48 1.35 15.19 -5.99
C THR A 48 2.51 14.21 -6.07
N LEU A 49 2.26 12.94 -6.42
CA LEU A 49 3.33 11.95 -6.57
C LEU A 49 4.34 12.35 -7.65
N THR A 50 3.89 12.97 -8.74
CA THR A 50 4.77 13.51 -9.76
C THR A 50 5.66 14.61 -9.19
N THR A 51 5.09 15.58 -8.48
CA THR A 51 5.83 16.69 -7.83
C THR A 51 6.87 16.17 -6.84
N LEU A 52 6.50 15.20 -5.99
CA LEU A 52 7.42 14.60 -5.01
C LEU A 52 8.57 13.83 -5.70
N SER A 53 8.26 13.13 -6.80
CA SER A 53 9.26 12.42 -7.60
C SER A 53 10.25 13.40 -8.26
N GLU A 54 9.75 14.51 -8.82
CA GLU A 54 10.57 15.57 -9.41
C GLU A 54 11.45 16.27 -8.36
N ALA A 55 10.99 16.36 -7.13
CA ALA A 55 11.77 16.84 -5.98
C ALA A 55 12.83 15.83 -5.51
N GLY A 56 12.87 14.63 -6.09
CA GLY A 56 13.87 13.60 -5.77
C GLY A 56 13.57 12.79 -4.50
N LEU A 57 12.33 12.82 -4.00
CA LEU A 57 11.94 12.01 -2.85
C LEU A 57 11.83 10.53 -3.24
N TYR A 58 12.39 9.68 -2.38
CA TYR A 58 12.19 8.24 -2.49
C TYR A 58 10.80 7.87 -1.99
N MET A 59 10.04 7.13 -2.79
CA MET A 59 8.69 6.74 -2.44
C MET A 59 8.50 5.23 -2.49
N GLY A 60 7.72 4.70 -1.53
CA GLY A 60 7.35 3.29 -1.45
C GLY A 60 5.89 3.10 -1.07
N ILE A 61 5.43 1.86 -1.12
CA ILE A 61 4.08 1.45 -0.73
C ILE A 61 4.19 0.40 0.38
N ILE A 62 3.35 0.55 1.42
CA ILE A 62 3.01 -0.52 2.36
C ILE A 62 1.49 -0.63 2.37
N ALA A 63 0.93 -1.73 1.87
CA ALA A 63 -0.51 -1.89 1.79
C ALA A 63 -1.01 -3.16 2.50
N ASN A 64 -2.04 -3.00 3.35
CA ASN A 64 -2.80 -4.14 3.84
C ASN A 64 -3.75 -4.58 2.74
N THR A 65 -3.53 -5.76 2.20
CA THR A 65 -4.31 -6.30 1.09
C THR A 65 -4.28 -7.83 1.08
N HIS A 66 -5.35 -8.43 0.64
CA HIS A 66 -5.39 -9.86 0.31
C HIS A 66 -5.06 -10.13 -1.16
N VAL A 67 -4.91 -9.06 -1.94
CA VAL A 67 -4.55 -9.14 -3.35
C VAL A 67 -3.05 -9.40 -3.47
N PRO A 68 -2.62 -10.39 -4.26
CA PRO A 68 -1.20 -10.63 -4.50
C PRO A 68 -0.49 -9.39 -5.07
N GLY A 69 0.76 -9.19 -4.69
CA GLY A 69 1.54 -7.99 -5.06
C GLY A 69 1.64 -7.77 -6.57
N TRP A 70 1.78 -8.84 -7.37
CA TRP A 70 1.82 -8.71 -8.83
C TRP A 70 0.51 -8.14 -9.42
N VAL A 71 -0.64 -8.40 -8.78
CA VAL A 71 -1.94 -7.82 -9.18
C VAL A 71 -1.99 -6.35 -8.79
N MET A 72 -1.53 -6.01 -7.58
CA MET A 72 -1.42 -4.62 -7.12
C MET A 72 -0.52 -3.81 -8.06
N ASP A 73 0.65 -4.34 -8.41
CA ASP A 73 1.57 -3.72 -9.36
C ASP A 73 0.92 -3.49 -10.73
N ARG A 74 0.15 -4.46 -11.22
CA ARG A 74 -0.62 -4.31 -12.46
C ARG A 74 -1.64 -3.17 -12.36
N ASN A 75 -2.32 -3.06 -11.21
CA ASN A 75 -3.30 -2.00 -10.99
C ASN A 75 -2.63 -0.62 -10.94
N PHE A 76 -1.53 -0.47 -10.21
CA PHE A 76 -0.75 0.77 -10.18
C PHE A 76 -0.18 1.14 -11.56
N ARG A 77 0.24 0.14 -12.34
CA ARG A 77 0.67 0.36 -13.74
C ARG A 77 -0.49 0.84 -14.61
N GLY A 78 -1.70 0.28 -14.40
CA GLY A 78 -2.90 0.65 -15.14
C GLY A 78 -3.32 2.12 -14.95
N VAL A 79 -3.01 2.71 -13.79
CA VAL A 79 -3.23 4.13 -13.50
C VAL A 79 -1.95 4.99 -13.67
N ASN A 80 -0.90 4.41 -14.25
CA ASN A 80 0.38 5.06 -14.51
C ASN A 80 1.09 5.61 -13.25
N LEU A 81 0.97 4.93 -12.11
CA LEU A 81 1.61 5.35 -10.85
C LEU A 81 2.72 4.41 -10.38
N LEU A 82 2.83 3.19 -10.94
CA LEU A 82 3.78 2.20 -10.45
C LEU A 82 5.24 2.70 -10.46
N HIS A 83 5.59 3.52 -11.44
CA HIS A 83 6.95 4.01 -11.63
C HIS A 83 7.43 4.97 -10.53
N HIS A 84 6.53 5.53 -9.73
CA HIS A 84 6.88 6.38 -8.58
C HIS A 84 7.37 5.57 -7.39
N PHE A 85 7.08 4.26 -7.32
CA PHE A 85 7.31 3.45 -6.13
C PHE A 85 8.42 2.44 -6.34
N SER A 86 9.58 2.68 -5.74
CA SER A 86 10.74 1.78 -5.83
C SER A 86 10.65 0.59 -4.87
N THR A 87 10.05 0.77 -3.69
CA THR A 87 9.77 -0.30 -2.72
C THR A 87 8.27 -0.51 -2.61
N ARG A 88 7.83 -1.77 -2.61
CA ARG A 88 6.41 -2.11 -2.54
C ARG A 88 6.21 -3.34 -1.67
N ILE A 89 5.60 -3.14 -0.51
CA ILE A 89 5.32 -4.18 0.48
C ILE A 89 3.82 -4.40 0.57
N TYR A 90 3.40 -5.62 0.35
CA TYR A 90 2.00 -6.02 0.36
C TYR A 90 1.78 -7.09 1.42
N SER A 91 0.86 -6.85 2.37
CA SER A 91 0.64 -7.77 3.49
C SER A 91 0.25 -9.18 3.06
N GLY A 92 -0.36 -9.34 1.89
CA GLY A 92 -0.71 -10.65 1.35
C GLY A 92 0.51 -11.49 0.98
N ASP A 93 1.61 -10.86 0.58
CA ASP A 93 2.86 -11.54 0.23
C ASP A 93 3.71 -11.80 1.48
N GLU A 94 3.71 -10.86 2.44
CA GLU A 94 4.54 -10.91 3.65
C GLU A 94 3.91 -11.71 4.81
N ALA A 95 2.59 -11.98 4.74
CA ALA A 95 1.80 -12.56 5.84
C ALA A 95 1.86 -11.74 7.16
N ILE A 96 2.17 -10.45 7.05
CA ILE A 96 2.23 -9.46 8.13
C ILE A 96 1.46 -8.23 7.67
N GLU A 97 0.70 -7.60 8.55
CA GLU A 97 -0.10 -6.43 8.20
C GLU A 97 0.07 -5.30 9.21
N LYS A 98 -0.12 -4.05 8.76
CA LYS A 98 -0.21 -2.89 9.65
C LYS A 98 -1.34 -3.10 10.66
N PRO A 99 -1.18 -2.74 11.94
CA PRO A 99 -0.14 -1.86 12.49
C PRO A 99 1.14 -2.55 12.98
N ASP A 100 1.40 -3.82 12.64
CA ASP A 100 2.63 -4.48 13.06
C ASP A 100 3.86 -3.70 12.54
N ALA A 101 4.74 -3.28 13.47
CA ALA A 101 5.94 -2.53 13.13
C ALA A 101 6.89 -3.32 12.19
N GLU A 102 6.78 -4.63 12.15
CA GLU A 102 7.66 -5.47 11.33
C GLU A 102 7.46 -5.20 9.83
N ILE A 103 6.23 -4.94 9.38
CA ILE A 103 5.99 -4.63 7.96
C ILE A 103 6.70 -3.33 7.53
N PHE A 104 6.83 -2.36 8.45
CA PHE A 104 7.57 -1.12 8.21
C PHE A 104 9.08 -1.37 8.19
N ARG A 105 9.60 -2.25 9.07
CA ARG A 105 11.02 -2.63 9.08
C ARG A 105 11.41 -3.38 7.81
N ILE A 106 10.54 -4.23 7.26
CA ILE A 106 10.74 -4.88 5.97
C ILE A 106 10.88 -3.80 4.88
N ALA A 107 9.97 -2.81 4.86
CA ALA A 107 10.02 -1.72 3.89
C ALA A 107 11.32 -0.89 4.02
N GLU A 108 11.77 -0.59 5.25
CA GLU A 108 13.01 0.11 5.50
C GLU A 108 14.23 -0.68 4.99
N ALA A 109 14.25 -1.97 5.28
CA ALA A 109 15.35 -2.84 4.84
C ALA A 109 15.41 -2.97 3.32
N GLU A 110 14.27 -3.19 2.65
CA GLU A 110 14.21 -3.31 1.19
C GLU A 110 14.53 -1.99 0.48
N SER A 111 14.09 -0.87 1.04
CA SER A 111 14.38 0.45 0.48
C SER A 111 15.84 0.88 0.64
N GLN A 112 16.60 0.24 1.52
CA GLN A 112 17.96 0.64 1.91
C GLN A 112 18.02 2.07 2.49
N MET A 113 16.92 2.55 3.08
CA MET A 113 16.80 3.90 3.64
C MET A 113 17.08 3.96 5.15
N ALA A 114 17.75 2.94 5.70
CA ALA A 114 18.13 2.91 7.11
C ALA A 114 18.89 4.19 7.53
N GLY A 115 18.45 4.78 8.63
CA GLY A 115 19.03 6.03 9.14
C GLY A 115 18.58 7.31 8.42
N LYS A 116 17.66 7.21 7.47
CA LYS A 116 16.96 8.36 6.89
C LYS A 116 15.71 8.68 7.69
N ARG A 117 15.22 9.91 7.53
CA ARG A 117 13.89 10.26 8.04
C ARG A 117 12.85 9.58 7.16
N LEU A 118 12.03 8.74 7.78
CA LEU A 118 10.98 8.00 7.13
C LEU A 118 9.62 8.52 7.58
N ILE A 119 8.71 8.72 6.64
CA ILE A 119 7.38 9.26 6.88
C ILE A 119 6.37 8.34 6.20
N TYR A 120 5.36 7.92 6.94
CA TYR A 120 4.26 7.13 6.40
C TYR A 120 3.00 8.00 6.26
N ILE A 121 2.33 7.88 5.12
CA ILE A 121 1.10 8.61 4.81
C ILE A 121 -0.01 7.59 4.69
N GLY A 122 -1.07 7.75 5.48
CA GLY A 122 -2.24 6.87 5.44
C GLY A 122 -3.48 7.54 5.99
N ASP A 123 -4.62 6.86 5.92
CA ASP A 123 -5.92 7.38 6.33
C ASP A 123 -6.49 6.68 7.58
N ARG A 124 -5.77 5.66 8.09
CA ARG A 124 -6.20 4.87 9.25
C ARG A 124 -5.31 5.14 10.46
N VAL A 125 -5.89 5.76 11.50
CA VAL A 125 -5.16 6.02 12.77
C VAL A 125 -4.72 4.71 13.42
N ASP A 126 -5.61 3.72 13.46
CA ASP A 126 -5.38 2.41 14.12
C ASP A 126 -4.37 1.51 13.40
N LYS A 127 -4.09 1.76 12.12
CA LYS A 127 -3.19 0.95 11.31
C LYS A 127 -1.96 1.72 10.82
N ASP A 128 -2.21 2.86 10.19
CA ASP A 128 -1.16 3.61 9.50
C ASP A 128 -0.35 4.45 10.48
N VAL A 129 -1.03 5.28 11.28
CA VAL A 129 -0.37 6.14 12.27
C VAL A 129 0.23 5.30 13.38
N ALA A 130 -0.54 4.37 13.95
CA ALA A 130 -0.07 3.50 15.02
C ALA A 130 1.11 2.60 14.59
N GLY A 131 1.07 2.07 13.35
CA GLY A 131 2.14 1.25 12.82
C GLY A 131 3.42 2.04 12.55
N ALA A 132 3.30 3.24 11.97
CA ALA A 132 4.43 4.14 11.76
C ALA A 132 5.09 4.55 13.08
N GLU A 133 4.29 4.95 14.08
CA GLU A 133 4.77 5.27 15.42
C GLU A 133 5.51 4.11 16.07
N ALA A 134 4.94 2.88 15.99
CA ALA A 134 5.56 1.68 16.53
C ALA A 134 6.88 1.31 15.84
N ALA A 135 7.06 1.71 14.58
CA ALA A 135 8.29 1.53 13.81
C ALA A 135 9.30 2.69 14.01
N GLY A 136 8.91 3.77 14.71
CA GLY A 136 9.74 4.96 14.90
C GLY A 136 9.76 5.89 13.68
N TRP A 137 8.76 5.79 12.79
CA TRP A 137 8.60 6.68 11.65
C TRP A 137 7.68 7.86 12.00
N ASP A 138 7.89 8.98 11.32
CA ASP A 138 6.89 10.05 11.31
C ASP A 138 5.64 9.59 10.54
N SER A 139 4.52 10.23 10.82
CA SER A 139 3.26 9.91 10.15
C SER A 139 2.51 11.16 9.68
N ILE A 140 1.82 11.02 8.55
CA ILE A 140 0.87 12.00 8.04
C ILE A 140 -0.48 11.32 7.92
N LEU A 141 -1.48 11.83 8.63
CA LEU A 141 -2.85 11.37 8.51
C LEU A 141 -3.55 12.13 7.38
N PHE A 142 -3.94 11.41 6.35
CA PHE A 142 -4.86 11.93 5.35
C PHE A 142 -6.30 11.79 5.88
N ARG A 143 -6.98 12.90 6.09
CA ARG A 143 -8.36 12.91 6.59
C ARG A 143 -9.33 12.59 5.46
N SER A 144 -9.60 11.30 5.28
CA SER A 144 -10.67 10.82 4.42
C SER A 144 -12.00 10.77 5.17
N SER A 145 -13.11 10.51 4.48
CA SER A 145 -14.42 10.31 5.12
C SER A 145 -14.48 9.09 6.05
N GLU A 146 -13.47 8.20 5.97
CA GLU A 146 -13.35 6.99 6.78
C GLU A 146 -12.37 7.16 7.93
N SER A 147 -11.61 8.25 7.97
CA SER A 147 -10.64 8.48 9.05
C SER A 147 -11.36 8.79 10.36
N THR A 148 -11.15 7.95 11.36
CA THR A 148 -11.59 8.23 12.72
C THR A 148 -10.56 9.17 13.36
N SER A 149 -10.96 10.43 13.53
CA SER A 149 -10.08 11.45 14.10
C SER A 149 -9.91 11.27 15.59
N GLU A 150 -8.69 11.10 16.06
CA GLU A 150 -8.13 11.82 17.21
C GLU A 150 -6.61 11.69 17.09
N GLY A 151 -5.98 12.79 16.67
CA GLY A 151 -4.63 12.84 16.17
C GLY A 151 -3.54 12.39 17.14
N ARG A 152 -2.74 11.46 16.62
CA ARG A 152 -1.36 11.22 17.06
C ARG A 152 -0.37 11.36 15.90
N ALA A 153 -0.87 11.66 14.69
CA ALA A 153 0.00 11.82 13.54
C ALA A 153 0.91 13.03 13.72
N THR A 154 2.10 12.95 13.15
CA THR A 154 3.07 14.06 13.14
C THR A 154 2.47 15.27 12.40
N PHE A 155 1.75 15.01 11.33
CA PHE A 155 0.99 15.99 10.54
C PHE A 155 -0.36 15.42 10.13
N GLU A 156 -1.29 16.31 9.78
CA GLU A 156 -2.58 15.95 9.19
C GLU A 156 -2.82 16.78 7.94
N ILE A 157 -3.43 16.17 6.92
CA ILE A 157 -3.79 16.83 5.67
C ILE A 157 -5.23 16.49 5.27
N ASP A 158 -5.88 17.43 4.60
CA ASP A 158 -7.19 17.25 3.95
C ASP A 158 -7.04 16.98 2.46
N HIS A 159 -5.94 17.46 1.87
CA HIS A 159 -5.69 17.37 0.44
C HIS A 159 -4.28 16.89 0.16
N TRP A 160 -4.13 15.99 -0.80
CA TRP A 160 -2.81 15.49 -1.23
C TRP A 160 -1.86 16.62 -1.67
N ALA A 161 -2.41 17.70 -2.23
CA ALA A 161 -1.63 18.86 -2.67
C ALA A 161 -0.86 19.59 -1.55
N GLU A 162 -1.16 19.30 -0.28
CA GLU A 162 -0.46 19.86 0.88
C GLU A 162 0.89 19.20 1.16
N LEU A 163 1.11 17.97 0.64
CA LEU A 163 2.31 17.19 0.93
C LEU A 163 3.63 17.85 0.49
N PRO A 164 3.74 18.46 -0.69
CA PRO A 164 4.99 19.11 -1.08
C PRO A 164 5.47 20.17 -0.09
N ASP A 165 4.57 20.94 0.50
CA ASP A 165 4.92 21.98 1.47
C ASP A 165 5.36 21.41 2.82
N ILE A 166 4.85 20.23 3.20
CA ILE A 166 5.20 19.55 4.46
C ILE A 166 6.55 18.82 4.32
N LEU A 167 6.86 18.34 3.13
CA LEU A 167 8.03 17.49 2.86
C LEU A 167 9.23 18.26 2.27
N ALA A 168 9.07 19.56 2.03
CA ALA A 168 10.10 20.45 1.47
C ALA A 168 11.32 20.65 2.39
#